data_a4f63fd124bf5017202cd1b4c5c2b815
#
_entry.id   a4f63fd124bf5017202cd1b4c5c2b815
#
_cell.length_a   1.000
_cell.length_b   1.000
_cell.length_c   1.000
_cell.angle_alpha   90.00
_cell.angle_beta   90.00
_cell.angle_gamma   90.00
#
_symmetry.space_group_name_H-M   'P 1'
#
loop_
_entity.id
_entity.type
_entity.pdbx_description
1 polymer ?
#
loop_
_entity_poly.entity_id
_entity_poly.type
_entity_poly.pdbx_seq_one_letter_code
_entity_poly.pdbx_strand_id
1 'polypeptide(L)'
;MKKFKTMMAMMLALVSMCVAFSSCSSDDDPVAVPAAKEIAGTYTGSLDMTVNGKTSTTDAQTFKIEAVDDATIKVILPECGSGHMTISALELPAAKITGSNGAYAFALDSFTVTLNGKVYTGTLQGTFKDNTLTVNYTIQPKGMPMSIIFKFVSKK
;
A
#
# COMPACT_ATOMS: atom_id res chain seq x y z
N MET A 1 -28.68 -47.15 7.96
CA MET A 1 -27.90 -46.74 9.14
C MET A 1 -26.39 -47.10 9.06
N LYS A 2 -26.00 -48.13 8.35
CA LYS A 2 -24.56 -48.47 8.24
C LYS A 2 -23.74 -47.49 7.39
N LYS A 3 -24.34 -46.73 6.50
CA LYS A 3 -23.65 -45.70 5.67
C LYS A 3 -23.26 -44.42 6.42
N PHE A 4 -23.96 -44.09 7.51
CA PHE A 4 -23.67 -42.94 8.32
C PHE A 4 -22.41 -43.08 9.21
N LYS A 5 -22.15 -44.30 9.65
CA LYS A 5 -20.96 -44.55 10.49
C LYS A 5 -19.67 -44.52 9.68
N THR A 6 -19.71 -44.87 8.40
CA THR A 6 -18.54 -44.83 7.54
C THR A 6 -18.17 -43.41 7.12
N MET A 7 -19.16 -42.53 6.96
CA MET A 7 -18.91 -41.11 6.64
C MET A 7 -18.29 -40.35 7.82
N MET A 8 -18.72 -40.64 9.04
CA MET A 8 -18.16 -40.05 10.23
C MET A 8 -16.71 -40.47 10.52
N ALA A 9 -16.40 -41.73 10.20
CA ALA A 9 -15.03 -42.24 10.35
C ALA A 9 -14.06 -41.60 9.32
N MET A 10 -14.55 -41.27 8.11
CA MET A 10 -13.75 -40.61 7.09
C MET A 10 -13.48 -39.13 7.43
N MET A 11 -14.43 -38.41 8.05
CA MET A 11 -14.21 -37.04 8.49
C MET A 11 -13.20 -36.95 9.65
N LEU A 12 -13.23 -37.89 10.55
CA LEU A 12 -12.25 -37.97 11.66
C LEU A 12 -10.85 -38.29 11.16
N ALA A 13 -10.72 -39.10 10.10
CA ALA A 13 -9.43 -39.38 9.49
C ALA A 13 -8.80 -38.18 8.78
N LEU A 14 -9.62 -37.31 8.17
CA LEU A 14 -9.17 -36.09 7.51
C LEU A 14 -8.70 -35.02 8.51
N VAL A 15 -9.36 -34.92 9.67
CA VAL A 15 -8.96 -33.97 10.74
C VAL A 15 -7.65 -34.43 11.40
N SER A 16 -7.43 -35.75 11.54
CA SER A 16 -6.17 -36.26 12.10
C SER A 16 -4.96 -36.11 11.17
N MET A 17 -5.19 -36.04 9.84
CA MET A 17 -4.11 -35.80 8.89
C MET A 17 -3.62 -34.33 8.90
N CYS A 18 -4.49 -33.37 9.22
CA CYS A 18 -4.09 -31.96 9.27
C CYS A 18 -3.17 -31.65 10.47
N VAL A 19 -3.20 -32.45 11.53
CA VAL A 19 -2.36 -32.25 12.72
C VAL A 19 -0.94 -32.81 12.52
N ALA A 20 -0.77 -33.75 11.59
CA ALA A 20 0.54 -34.37 11.34
C ALA A 20 1.49 -33.48 10.52
N PHE A 21 0.99 -32.43 9.86
CA PHE A 21 1.81 -31.49 9.09
C PHE A 21 2.36 -30.32 9.89
N SER A 22 1.91 -30.12 11.14
CA SER A 22 2.40 -29.04 11.99
C SER A 22 3.69 -29.35 12.74
N SER A 23 4.24 -30.53 12.59
CA SER A 23 5.46 -30.94 13.32
C SER A 23 6.71 -31.09 12.46
N CYS A 24 6.63 -30.81 11.17
CA CYS A 24 7.82 -30.70 10.32
C CYS A 24 8.27 -29.24 10.22
N SER A 25 8.86 -28.73 11.28
CA SER A 25 9.74 -27.58 11.18
C SER A 25 11.06 -28.06 10.58
N SER A 26 11.13 -28.22 9.27
CA SER A 26 12.40 -28.25 8.59
C SER A 26 12.87 -26.80 8.47
N ASP A 27 14.12 -26.54 8.81
CA ASP A 27 14.77 -25.22 8.80
C ASP A 27 14.85 -24.55 7.41
N ASP A 28 14.20 -25.14 6.40
CA ASP A 28 14.19 -24.72 4.99
C ASP A 28 12.87 -24.14 4.51
N ASP A 29 11.88 -23.86 5.38
CA ASP A 29 10.71 -23.10 4.97
C ASP A 29 11.14 -21.66 4.58
N PRO A 30 10.89 -21.22 3.34
CA PRO A 30 11.21 -19.85 2.96
C PRO A 30 10.46 -18.93 3.92
N VAL A 31 11.22 -18.20 4.76
CA VAL A 31 10.65 -17.20 5.67
C VAL A 31 9.88 -16.22 4.79
N ALA A 32 8.55 -16.20 4.94
CA ALA A 32 7.71 -15.29 4.18
C ALA A 32 8.17 -13.84 4.44
N VAL A 33 8.54 -13.13 3.38
CA VAL A 33 8.94 -11.73 3.51
C VAL A 33 7.73 -10.94 4.00
N PRO A 34 7.86 -10.16 5.09
CA PRO A 34 6.76 -9.33 5.55
C PRO A 34 6.24 -8.39 4.47
N ALA A 35 4.92 -8.22 4.40
CA ALA A 35 4.25 -7.42 3.38
C ALA A 35 4.84 -6.01 3.22
N ALA A 36 5.16 -5.36 4.32
CA ALA A 36 5.78 -4.04 4.32
C ALA A 36 7.17 -4.03 3.67
N LYS A 37 7.98 -5.06 3.91
CA LYS A 37 9.32 -5.19 3.31
C LYS A 37 9.25 -5.53 1.83
N GLU A 38 8.23 -6.28 1.42
CA GLU A 38 8.05 -6.66 0.01
C GLU A 38 7.74 -5.45 -0.88
N ILE A 39 6.91 -4.52 -0.40
CA ILE A 39 6.56 -3.31 -1.14
C ILE A 39 7.42 -2.10 -0.82
N ALA A 40 8.29 -2.17 0.20
CA ALA A 40 9.22 -1.08 0.48
C ALA A 40 10.19 -0.87 -0.70
N GLY A 41 10.46 0.38 -1.00
CA GLY A 41 11.38 0.76 -2.07
C GLY A 41 11.05 2.09 -2.72
N THR A 42 11.81 2.38 -3.75
CA THR A 42 11.66 3.58 -4.56
C THR A 42 11.06 3.20 -5.92
N TYR A 43 10.00 3.89 -6.28
CA TYR A 43 9.26 3.66 -7.51
C TYR A 43 9.35 4.89 -8.40
N THR A 44 9.70 4.69 -9.65
CA THR A 44 9.73 5.78 -10.65
C THR A 44 8.62 5.54 -11.64
N GLY A 45 7.79 6.55 -11.88
CA GLY A 45 6.64 6.42 -12.75
C GLY A 45 6.05 7.74 -13.19
N SER A 46 4.87 7.67 -13.76
CA SER A 46 4.10 8.86 -14.16
C SER A 46 3.17 9.32 -13.04
N LEU A 47 3.07 10.61 -12.88
CA LEU A 47 2.20 11.29 -11.93
C LEU A 47 1.22 12.19 -12.68
N ASP A 48 -0.05 11.86 -12.62
CA ASP A 48 -1.13 12.71 -13.08
C ASP A 48 -1.56 13.64 -11.93
N MET A 49 -1.59 14.92 -12.18
CA MET A 49 -2.09 15.94 -11.25
C MET A 49 -3.31 16.62 -11.86
N THR A 50 -4.44 16.56 -11.19
CA THR A 50 -5.69 17.20 -11.63
C THR A 50 -6.07 18.34 -10.69
N VAL A 51 -6.19 19.53 -11.27
CA VAL A 51 -6.63 20.77 -10.62
C VAL A 51 -7.76 21.39 -11.44
N ASN A 52 -8.89 21.66 -10.82
CA ASN A 52 -10.06 22.25 -11.51
C ASN A 52 -10.48 21.47 -12.77
N GLY A 53 -10.41 20.14 -12.73
CA GLY A 53 -10.76 19.30 -13.88
C GLY A 53 -9.74 19.29 -15.01
N LYS A 54 -8.61 19.99 -14.87
CA LYS A 54 -7.49 19.93 -15.82
C LYS A 54 -6.41 19.00 -15.28
N THR A 55 -6.04 18.00 -16.07
CA THR A 55 -5.00 17.04 -15.72
C THR A 55 -3.72 17.37 -16.46
N SER A 56 -2.61 17.35 -15.73
CA SER A 56 -1.25 17.40 -16.27
C SER A 56 -0.50 16.15 -15.81
N THR A 57 0.25 15.54 -16.72
CA THR A 57 1.08 14.36 -16.44
C THR A 57 2.54 14.77 -16.39
N THR A 58 3.24 14.28 -15.38
CA THR A 58 4.70 14.44 -15.22
C THR A 58 5.32 13.06 -15.13
N ASP A 59 6.27 12.78 -16.02
CA ASP A 59 7.00 11.53 -16.04
C ASP A 59 8.20 11.55 -15.08
N ALA A 60 8.75 10.36 -14.83
CA ALA A 60 9.93 10.16 -13.98
C ALA A 60 9.81 10.71 -12.54
N GLN A 61 8.59 10.74 -12.02
CA GLN A 61 8.36 11.08 -10.63
C GLN A 61 8.75 9.92 -9.72
N THR A 62 9.31 10.26 -8.57
CA THR A 62 9.79 9.27 -7.60
C THR A 62 8.89 9.21 -6.39
N PHE A 63 8.33 8.03 -6.14
CA PHE A 63 7.50 7.71 -4.99
C PHE A 63 8.24 6.74 -4.08
N LYS A 64 8.29 6.97 -2.79
CA LYS A 64 9.03 6.14 -1.85
C LYS A 64 8.11 5.51 -0.81
N ILE A 65 8.30 4.22 -0.56
CA ILE A 65 7.65 3.46 0.51
C ILE A 65 8.73 2.91 1.44
N GLU A 66 8.61 3.18 2.72
CA GLU A 66 9.49 2.67 3.77
C GLU A 66 8.71 1.73 4.68
N ALA A 67 9.28 0.57 5.00
CA ALA A 67 8.71 -0.33 6.00
C ALA A 67 8.96 0.25 7.40
N VAL A 68 7.91 0.39 8.19
CA VAL A 68 7.98 0.79 9.61
C VAL A 68 8.05 -0.47 10.48
N ASP A 69 7.21 -1.44 10.19
CA ASP A 69 7.18 -2.78 10.77
C ASP A 69 6.72 -3.80 9.72
N ASP A 70 6.40 -5.01 10.11
CA ASP A 70 6.05 -6.09 9.17
C ASP A 70 4.74 -5.86 8.40
N ALA A 71 3.84 -5.03 8.93
CA ALA A 71 2.50 -4.76 8.36
C ALA A 71 2.18 -3.27 8.19
N THR A 72 3.17 -2.40 8.43
CA THR A 72 2.98 -0.94 8.41
C THR A 72 4.04 -0.28 7.56
N ILE A 73 3.62 0.66 6.72
CA ILE A 73 4.50 1.44 5.85
C ILE A 73 4.36 2.93 6.12
N LYS A 74 5.39 3.65 5.79
CA LYS A 74 5.41 5.10 5.62
C LYS A 74 5.54 5.43 4.14
N VAL A 75 4.74 6.39 3.68
CA VAL A 75 4.72 6.83 2.30
C VAL A 75 5.31 8.24 2.21
N ILE A 76 6.21 8.44 1.26
CA ILE A 76 6.78 9.75 0.95
C ILE A 76 6.35 10.12 -0.47
N LEU A 77 5.49 11.14 -0.54
CA LEU A 77 4.97 11.67 -1.79
C LEU A 77 6.04 12.50 -2.50
N PRO A 78 6.11 12.45 -3.85
CA PRO A 78 7.04 13.27 -4.60
C PRO A 78 6.72 14.76 -4.48
N GLU A 79 7.73 15.59 -4.66
CA GLU A 79 7.52 17.03 -4.89
C GLU A 79 6.72 17.22 -6.18
N CYS A 80 5.77 18.11 -6.16
CA CYS A 80 4.92 18.39 -7.32
C CYS A 80 4.54 19.86 -7.41
N GLY A 81 4.14 20.26 -8.62
CA GLY A 81 3.78 21.64 -8.92
C GLY A 81 4.95 22.44 -9.51
N SER A 82 4.74 23.74 -9.70
CA SER A 82 5.73 24.65 -10.24
C SER A 82 5.54 26.08 -9.71
N GLY A 83 6.62 26.81 -9.61
CA GLY A 83 6.60 28.22 -9.18
C GLY A 83 6.01 28.39 -7.77
N HIS A 84 5.02 29.26 -7.64
CA HIS A 84 4.39 29.57 -6.35
C HIS A 84 3.49 28.45 -5.79
N MET A 85 3.18 27.45 -6.59
CA MET A 85 2.33 26.30 -6.21
C MET A 85 3.14 24.99 -6.11
N THR A 86 4.38 25.07 -5.69
CA THR A 86 5.17 23.88 -5.40
C THR A 86 4.80 23.29 -4.04
N ILE A 87 4.49 22.02 -4.03
CA ILE A 87 4.32 21.20 -2.84
C ILE A 87 5.57 20.33 -2.72
N SER A 88 6.38 20.57 -1.70
CA SER A 88 7.56 19.77 -1.43
C SER A 88 7.19 18.34 -1.09
N ALA A 89 8.13 17.41 -1.18
CA ALA A 89 7.91 16.01 -0.78
C ALA A 89 7.29 15.91 0.61
N LEU A 90 6.18 15.19 0.72
CA LEU A 90 5.41 15.04 1.96
C LEU A 90 5.60 13.63 2.52
N GLU A 91 6.06 13.56 3.76
CA GLU A 91 6.10 12.32 4.54
C GLU A 91 4.75 12.14 5.23
N LEU A 92 4.04 11.07 4.88
CA LEU A 92 2.72 10.79 5.42
C LEU A 92 2.79 9.95 6.71
N PRO A 93 1.73 9.98 7.54
CA PRO A 93 1.60 9.05 8.66
C PRO A 93 1.68 7.58 8.21
N ALA A 94 1.99 6.70 9.16
CA ALA A 94 2.07 5.28 8.88
C ALA A 94 0.71 4.70 8.45
N ALA A 95 0.71 3.90 7.40
CA ALA A 95 -0.46 3.20 6.87
C ALA A 95 -0.31 1.69 7.03
N LYS A 96 -1.38 1.01 7.39
CA LYS A 96 -1.41 -0.45 7.45
C LYS A 96 -1.54 -1.03 6.06
N ILE A 97 -0.84 -2.16 5.84
CA ILE A 97 -0.97 -2.96 4.62
C ILE A 97 -1.93 -4.10 4.85
N THR A 98 -2.73 -4.40 3.86
CA THR A 98 -3.59 -5.58 3.75
C THR A 98 -3.26 -6.35 2.48
N GLY A 99 -3.56 -7.63 2.47
CA GLY A 99 -3.28 -8.50 1.32
C GLY A 99 -2.12 -9.47 1.56
N SER A 100 -1.82 -10.27 0.54
CA SER A 100 -0.79 -11.31 0.57
C SER A 100 -0.40 -11.73 -0.85
N ASN A 101 0.64 -12.55 -0.96
CA ASN A 101 1.05 -13.18 -2.22
C ASN A 101 1.28 -12.18 -3.37
N GLY A 102 1.98 -11.10 -3.10
CA GLY A 102 2.32 -10.10 -4.11
C GLY A 102 1.16 -9.17 -4.51
N ALA A 103 0.01 -9.26 -3.83
CA ALA A 103 -1.13 -8.36 -4.02
C ALA A 103 -1.45 -7.67 -2.69
N TYR A 104 -1.13 -6.39 -2.60
CA TYR A 104 -1.24 -5.59 -1.39
C TYR A 104 -2.04 -4.32 -1.62
N ALA A 105 -2.70 -3.86 -0.57
CA ALA A 105 -3.40 -2.57 -0.54
C ALA A 105 -3.10 -1.83 0.76
N PHE A 106 -3.09 -0.51 0.70
CA PHE A 106 -2.94 0.37 1.85
C PHE A 106 -3.75 1.65 1.66
N ALA A 107 -4.20 2.23 2.74
CA ALA A 107 -4.99 3.45 2.68
C ALA A 107 -4.79 4.32 3.92
N LEU A 108 -4.98 5.62 3.74
CA LEU A 108 -5.21 6.61 4.77
C LEU A 108 -6.51 7.33 4.41
N ASP A 109 -7.58 7.09 5.17
CA ASP A 109 -8.88 7.72 4.94
C ASP A 109 -8.83 9.23 5.13
N SER A 110 -7.89 9.68 5.97
CA SER A 110 -7.52 11.08 6.12
C SER A 110 -6.11 11.21 6.70
N PHE A 111 -5.39 12.22 6.28
CA PHE A 111 -4.13 12.60 6.91
C PHE A 111 -4.03 14.12 7.07
N THR A 112 -3.23 14.53 8.02
CA THR A 112 -2.83 15.94 8.23
C THR A 112 -1.33 15.98 8.43
N VAL A 113 -0.64 16.75 7.60
CA VAL A 113 0.82 16.93 7.65
C VAL A 113 1.12 18.42 7.68
N THR A 114 2.04 18.82 8.54
CA THR A 114 2.56 20.19 8.57
C THR A 114 4.00 20.18 8.07
N LEU A 115 4.27 20.94 7.03
CA LEU A 115 5.60 21.09 6.44
C LEU A 115 5.90 22.57 6.21
N ASN A 116 7.02 23.07 6.74
CA ASN A 116 7.44 24.48 6.61
C ASN A 116 6.34 25.48 7.02
N GLY A 117 5.59 25.17 8.09
CA GLY A 117 4.50 26.02 8.60
C GLY A 117 3.21 25.96 7.78
N LYS A 118 3.17 25.17 6.69
CA LYS A 118 1.97 24.94 5.89
C LYS A 118 1.32 23.61 6.28
N VAL A 119 0.01 23.62 6.43
CA VAL A 119 -0.78 22.43 6.75
C VAL A 119 -1.38 21.86 5.47
N TYR A 120 -1.22 20.56 5.28
CA TYR A 120 -1.78 19.78 4.17
C TYR A 120 -2.67 18.68 4.72
N THR A 121 -3.88 18.58 4.19
CA THR A 121 -4.80 17.48 4.50
C THR A 121 -5.09 16.69 3.24
N GLY A 122 -5.48 15.44 3.37
CA GLY A 122 -5.81 14.64 2.20
C GLY A 122 -6.18 13.21 2.53
N THR A 123 -6.25 12.41 1.49
CA THR A 123 -6.53 10.97 1.52
C THR A 123 -5.52 10.24 0.66
N LEU A 124 -5.30 8.95 0.94
CA LEU A 124 -4.39 8.11 0.17
C LEU A 124 -4.99 6.72 0.01
N GLN A 125 -4.90 6.17 -1.19
CA GLN A 125 -5.20 4.77 -1.49
C GLN A 125 -4.15 4.22 -2.44
N GLY A 126 -3.50 3.14 -2.04
CA GLY A 126 -2.49 2.48 -2.85
C GLY A 126 -2.76 1.00 -3.02
N THR A 127 -2.37 0.48 -4.17
CA THR A 127 -2.36 -0.95 -4.49
C THR A 127 -1.04 -1.33 -5.12
N PHE A 128 -0.52 -2.48 -4.73
CA PHE A 128 0.64 -3.10 -5.35
C PHE A 128 0.24 -4.48 -5.85
N LYS A 129 0.43 -4.73 -7.13
CA LYS A 129 0.15 -6.02 -7.76
C LYS A 129 0.97 -6.16 -9.04
N ASP A 130 1.48 -7.37 -9.30
CA ASP A 130 2.25 -7.67 -10.52
C ASP A 130 3.40 -6.68 -10.74
N ASN A 131 4.15 -6.36 -9.69
CA ASN A 131 5.22 -5.36 -9.66
C ASN A 131 4.79 -3.94 -10.07
N THR A 132 3.49 -3.67 -10.06
CA THR A 132 2.94 -2.35 -10.39
C THR A 132 2.39 -1.70 -9.12
N LEU A 133 2.89 -0.52 -8.80
CA LEU A 133 2.36 0.33 -7.75
C LEU A 133 1.42 1.36 -8.36
N THR A 134 0.19 1.39 -7.90
CA THR A 134 -0.79 2.44 -8.24
C THR A 134 -1.20 3.16 -6.97
N VAL A 135 -1.06 4.47 -6.93
CA VAL A 135 -1.45 5.28 -5.78
C VAL A 135 -2.34 6.43 -6.23
N ASN A 136 -3.52 6.51 -5.64
CA ASN A 136 -4.41 7.65 -5.79
C ASN A 136 -4.42 8.43 -4.48
N TYR A 137 -4.22 9.73 -4.54
CA TYR A 137 -4.24 10.56 -3.36
C TYR A 137 -4.75 11.97 -3.65
N THR A 138 -5.24 12.61 -2.61
CA THR A 138 -5.65 14.01 -2.66
C THR A 138 -4.81 14.83 -1.70
N ILE A 139 -4.52 16.05 -2.04
CA ILE A 139 -3.88 17.02 -1.15
C ILE A 139 -4.69 18.32 -1.20
N GLN A 140 -5.02 18.83 -0.03
CA GLN A 140 -5.62 20.16 0.13
C GLN A 140 -4.73 21.00 1.04
N PRO A 141 -3.97 21.95 0.49
CA PRO A 141 -3.25 22.94 1.28
C PRO A 141 -4.24 23.81 2.06
N LYS A 142 -3.94 24.10 3.33
CA LYS A 142 -4.79 24.98 4.15
C LYS A 142 -4.91 26.35 3.48
N GLY A 143 -6.15 26.81 3.33
CA GLY A 143 -6.46 28.08 2.65
C GLY A 143 -6.79 27.94 1.17
N MET A 144 -6.61 26.75 0.57
CA MET A 144 -7.12 26.47 -0.76
C MET A 144 -8.57 25.94 -0.70
N PRO A 145 -9.48 26.45 -1.56
CA PRO A 145 -10.88 26.03 -1.54
C PRO A 145 -11.10 24.65 -2.17
N MET A 146 -10.08 24.04 -2.77
CA MET A 146 -10.19 22.77 -3.50
C MET A 146 -9.03 21.84 -3.22
N SER A 147 -9.29 20.55 -3.36
CA SER A 147 -8.27 19.50 -3.30
C SER A 147 -7.63 19.32 -4.68
N ILE A 148 -6.34 19.01 -4.66
CA ILE A 148 -5.60 18.56 -5.83
C ILE A 148 -5.65 17.05 -5.84
N ILE A 149 -6.01 16.44 -6.97
CA ILE A 149 -6.13 14.99 -7.12
C ILE A 149 -4.90 14.48 -7.85
N PHE A 150 -4.31 13.42 -7.34
CA PHE A 150 -3.13 12.80 -7.89
C PHE A 150 -3.35 11.30 -8.16
N LYS A 151 -2.77 10.83 -9.26
CA LYS A 151 -2.67 9.40 -9.57
C LYS A 151 -1.25 9.08 -10.00
N PHE A 152 -0.60 8.21 -9.26
CA PHE A 152 0.75 7.72 -9.58
C PHE A 152 0.67 6.26 -10.05
N VAL A 153 1.43 5.94 -11.09
CA VAL A 153 1.56 4.56 -11.59
C VAL A 153 3.02 4.28 -11.93
N SER A 154 3.55 3.23 -11.34
CA SER A 154 4.92 2.78 -11.59
C SER A 154 5.04 1.27 -11.54
N LYS A 155 6.03 0.75 -12.22
CA LYS A 155 6.53 -0.63 -12.07
C LYS A 155 7.79 -0.63 -11.22
N LYS A 156 7.91 -1.65 -10.37
CA LYS A 156 9.12 -1.89 -9.56
C LYS A 156 10.18 -2.60 -10.41
#